data_64cbd38c3a5b509ffe7472d1f82a36bc
#
_entry.id   64cbd38c3a5b509ffe7472d1f82a36bc
#
_cell.length_a   1.000
_cell.length_b   1.000
_cell.length_c   1.000
_cell.angle_alpha   90.00
_cell.angle_beta   90.00
_cell.angle_gamma   90.00
#
_symmetry.space_group_name_H-M   'P 1'
#
loop_
_entity.id
_entity.type
_entity.pdbx_description
1 polymer ?
#
loop_
_entity_poly.entity_id
_entity_poly.type
_entity_poly.pdbx_seq_one_letter_code
_entity_poly.pdbx_strand_id
1 'polypeptide(L)'
;MTRVLVAEDETLIRLDLKGMLEAAGFDVCAEARDGEEAVSLARETAPDVALLDVKMPRLDGIEAARRILDERPIPIVMVTAYGERELVSRAVEAGVFGYLVKPFRETDLLPAIATATARHEELLALREEADSLAEALAARKAIERAKGILMQREGLTEDEAFARLRKASQISRRPLKVVAEALVATLGPDDTGYVASSRSSSRRR
;
A
#
# COMPACT_ATOMS: atom_id res chain seq x y z
N MET A 1 -5.44 -10.65 -21.73
CA MET A 1 -6.31 -9.52 -22.11
C MET A 1 -6.55 -8.76 -20.83
N THR A 2 -6.29 -7.47 -20.78
CA THR A 2 -6.40 -6.65 -19.56
C THR A 2 -7.88 -6.49 -19.20
N ARG A 3 -8.23 -6.83 -17.98
CA ARG A 3 -9.60 -6.84 -17.46
C ARG A 3 -9.94 -5.50 -16.84
N VAL A 4 -11.03 -4.88 -17.27
CA VAL A 4 -11.41 -3.53 -16.91
C VAL A 4 -12.75 -3.54 -16.19
N LEU A 5 -12.83 -2.88 -15.02
CA LEU A 5 -14.08 -2.49 -14.38
C LEU A 5 -14.45 -1.07 -14.83
N VAL A 6 -15.68 -0.87 -15.27
CA VAL A 6 -16.23 0.45 -15.60
C VAL A 6 -17.34 0.80 -14.62
N ALA A 7 -17.24 1.94 -13.93
CA ALA A 7 -18.29 2.46 -13.06
C ALA A 7 -18.71 3.87 -13.51
N GLU A 8 -19.97 3.98 -13.92
CA GLU A 8 -20.57 5.19 -14.50
C GLU A 8 -22.08 5.11 -14.34
N ASP A 9 -22.73 6.10 -13.76
CA ASP A 9 -24.17 6.08 -13.52
C ASP A 9 -24.99 6.36 -14.79
N GLU A 10 -24.46 7.17 -15.70
CA GLU A 10 -25.10 7.45 -16.99
C GLU A 10 -24.93 6.27 -17.97
N THR A 11 -26.02 5.57 -18.24
CA THR A 11 -26.03 4.37 -19.08
C THR A 11 -25.41 4.57 -20.45
N LEU A 12 -25.65 5.73 -21.10
CA LEU A 12 -25.12 5.99 -22.43
C LEU A 12 -23.59 6.16 -22.40
N ILE A 13 -23.07 6.90 -21.41
CA ILE A 13 -21.62 7.08 -21.24
C ILE A 13 -20.95 5.76 -20.90
N ARG A 14 -21.56 4.94 -20.03
CA ARG A 14 -21.04 3.61 -19.67
C ARG A 14 -20.96 2.68 -20.88
N LEU A 15 -22.00 2.65 -21.73
CA LEU A 15 -21.99 1.84 -22.96
C LEU A 15 -20.95 2.34 -23.97
N ASP A 16 -20.75 3.65 -24.08
CA ASP A 16 -19.74 4.26 -24.95
C ASP A 16 -18.32 3.90 -24.48
N LEU A 17 -18.04 4.06 -23.17
CA LEU A 17 -16.78 3.63 -22.56
C LEU A 17 -16.51 2.13 -22.82
N LYS A 18 -17.52 1.29 -22.61
CA LYS A 18 -17.40 -0.15 -22.87
C LYS A 18 -17.04 -0.43 -24.32
N GLY A 19 -17.77 0.18 -25.26
CA GLY A 19 -17.51 0.00 -26.70
C GLY A 19 -16.10 0.43 -27.09
N MET A 20 -15.61 1.57 -26.59
CA MET A 20 -14.26 2.06 -26.84
C MET A 20 -13.20 1.11 -26.25
N LEU A 21 -13.40 0.62 -25.04
CA LEU A 21 -12.47 -0.32 -24.39
C LEU A 21 -12.40 -1.65 -25.12
N GLU A 22 -13.54 -2.22 -25.49
CA GLU A 22 -13.61 -3.48 -26.24
C GLU A 22 -12.98 -3.35 -27.64
N ALA A 23 -13.23 -2.23 -28.34
CA ALA A 23 -12.59 -1.92 -29.62
C ALA A 23 -11.06 -1.78 -29.50
N ALA A 24 -10.57 -1.27 -28.38
CA ALA A 24 -9.15 -1.17 -28.06
C ALA A 24 -8.52 -2.49 -27.55
N GLY A 25 -9.28 -3.57 -27.45
CA GLY A 25 -8.80 -4.88 -27.08
C GLY A 25 -8.76 -5.17 -25.58
N PHE A 26 -9.47 -4.41 -24.76
CA PHE A 26 -9.68 -4.70 -23.33
C PHE A 26 -10.87 -5.64 -23.12
N ASP A 27 -10.87 -6.33 -21.97
CA ASP A 27 -12.00 -7.14 -21.50
C ASP A 27 -12.76 -6.37 -20.42
N VAL A 28 -13.95 -5.85 -20.73
CA VAL A 28 -14.80 -5.20 -19.73
C VAL A 28 -15.46 -6.27 -18.88
N CYS A 29 -14.79 -6.65 -17.81
CA CYS A 29 -15.19 -7.76 -16.93
C CYS A 29 -16.33 -7.41 -15.98
N ALA A 30 -16.60 -6.11 -15.74
CA ALA A 30 -17.69 -5.66 -14.90
C ALA A 30 -18.13 -4.22 -15.24
N GLU A 31 -19.43 -3.97 -15.07
CA GLU A 31 -20.07 -2.66 -15.22
C GLU A 31 -20.83 -2.33 -13.95
N ALA A 32 -20.55 -1.18 -13.33
CA ALA A 32 -21.22 -0.66 -12.15
C ALA A 32 -21.94 0.66 -12.47
N ARG A 33 -23.04 0.92 -11.80
CA ARG A 33 -23.82 2.16 -11.92
C ARG A 33 -23.68 3.11 -10.74
N ASP A 34 -22.86 2.72 -9.76
CA ASP A 34 -22.52 3.52 -8.58
C ASP A 34 -21.29 2.95 -7.86
N GLY A 35 -20.79 3.70 -6.87
CA GLY A 35 -19.58 3.34 -6.16
C GLY A 35 -19.69 2.10 -5.29
N GLU A 36 -20.87 1.79 -4.71
CA GLU A 36 -21.04 0.58 -3.90
C GLU A 36 -20.99 -0.68 -4.76
N GLU A 37 -21.67 -0.65 -5.91
CA GLU A 37 -21.62 -1.72 -6.91
C GLU A 37 -20.19 -1.88 -7.46
N ALA A 38 -19.49 -0.76 -7.71
CA ALA A 38 -18.09 -0.79 -8.16
C ALA A 38 -17.16 -1.51 -7.18
N VAL A 39 -17.25 -1.21 -5.88
CA VAL A 39 -16.46 -1.90 -4.84
C VAL A 39 -16.78 -3.39 -4.78
N SER A 40 -18.06 -3.77 -4.82
CA SER A 40 -18.46 -5.18 -4.80
C SER A 40 -17.93 -5.94 -6.02
N LEU A 41 -18.15 -5.39 -7.21
CA LEU A 41 -17.69 -6.00 -8.46
C LEU A 41 -16.15 -6.03 -8.59
N ALA A 42 -15.44 -5.04 -8.07
CA ALA A 42 -13.97 -5.06 -8.03
C ALA A 42 -13.46 -6.26 -7.20
N ARG A 43 -14.11 -6.57 -6.08
CA ARG A 43 -13.80 -7.73 -5.25
C ARG A 43 -14.12 -9.05 -5.94
N GLU A 44 -15.28 -9.13 -6.58
CA GLU A 44 -15.76 -10.36 -7.22
C GLU A 44 -15.00 -10.70 -8.50
N THR A 45 -14.74 -9.69 -9.34
CA THR A 45 -14.17 -9.90 -10.68
C THR A 45 -12.66 -9.75 -10.72
N ALA A 46 -12.04 -9.15 -9.70
CA ALA A 46 -10.61 -8.91 -9.62
C ALA A 46 -10.05 -8.27 -10.91
N PRO A 47 -10.50 -7.05 -11.30
CA PRO A 47 -10.04 -6.38 -12.51
C PRO A 47 -8.56 -5.99 -12.41
N ASP A 48 -7.92 -5.80 -13.58
CA ASP A 48 -6.54 -5.31 -13.67
C ASP A 48 -6.48 -3.77 -13.63
N VAL A 49 -7.56 -3.09 -14.00
CA VAL A 49 -7.71 -1.63 -13.96
C VAL A 49 -9.18 -1.25 -13.75
N ALA A 50 -9.44 -0.11 -13.11
CA ALA A 50 -10.79 0.42 -12.96
C ALA A 50 -10.91 1.83 -13.56
N LEU A 51 -12.00 2.09 -14.28
CA LEU A 51 -12.44 3.41 -14.71
C LEU A 51 -13.67 3.79 -13.87
N LEU A 52 -13.57 4.86 -13.09
CA LEU A 52 -14.62 5.27 -12.17
C LEU A 52 -15.04 6.70 -12.43
N ASP A 53 -16.33 6.95 -12.68
CA ASP A 53 -16.84 8.31 -12.66
C ASP A 53 -16.73 8.89 -11.25
N VAL A 54 -16.41 10.19 -11.17
CA VAL A 54 -16.29 10.88 -9.87
C VAL A 54 -17.65 11.02 -9.22
N LYS A 55 -18.67 11.41 -9.99
CA LYS A 55 -20.00 11.70 -9.46
C LYS A 55 -20.95 10.55 -9.71
N MET A 56 -21.08 9.71 -8.73
CA MET A 56 -22.04 8.60 -8.76
C MET A 56 -22.97 8.64 -7.54
N PRO A 57 -24.19 8.11 -7.65
CA PRO A 57 -25.10 7.99 -6.52
C PRO A 57 -24.58 7.01 -5.47
N ARG A 58 -25.14 7.07 -4.25
CA ARG A 58 -24.82 6.23 -3.09
C ARG A 58 -23.40 6.42 -2.57
N LEU A 59 -22.39 6.10 -3.37
CA LEU A 59 -20.99 6.25 -3.04
C LEU A 59 -20.29 6.95 -4.21
N ASP A 60 -19.60 8.07 -3.95
CA ASP A 60 -18.85 8.76 -4.98
C ASP A 60 -17.63 7.95 -5.44
N GLY A 61 -17.15 8.22 -6.67
CA GLY A 61 -16.06 7.46 -7.26
C GLY A 61 -14.73 7.60 -6.53
N ILE A 62 -14.49 8.71 -5.83
CA ILE A 62 -13.24 8.90 -5.06
C ILE A 62 -13.23 8.01 -3.82
N GLU A 63 -14.36 7.93 -3.12
CA GLU A 63 -14.49 7.05 -1.97
C GLU A 63 -14.53 5.57 -2.40
N ALA A 64 -15.15 5.26 -3.55
CA ALA A 64 -15.10 3.93 -4.14
C ALA A 64 -13.65 3.53 -4.49
N ALA A 65 -12.89 4.44 -5.12
CA ALA A 65 -11.48 4.23 -5.42
C ALA A 65 -10.67 3.93 -4.16
N ARG A 66 -10.87 4.69 -3.08
CA ARG A 66 -10.19 4.46 -1.80
C ARG A 66 -10.45 3.06 -1.27
N ARG A 67 -11.72 2.64 -1.20
CA ARG A 67 -12.08 1.29 -0.72
C ARG A 67 -11.52 0.18 -1.58
N ILE A 68 -11.51 0.35 -2.91
CA ILE A 68 -10.91 -0.61 -3.83
C ILE A 68 -9.40 -0.71 -3.58
N LEU A 69 -8.70 0.43 -3.45
CA LEU A 69 -7.26 0.48 -3.22
C LEU A 69 -6.84 -0.07 -1.86
N ASP A 70 -7.66 0.10 -0.81
CA ASP A 70 -7.42 -0.46 0.53
C ASP A 70 -7.48 -2.00 0.52
N GLU A 71 -8.36 -2.59 -0.30
CA GLU A 71 -8.52 -4.04 -0.40
C GLU A 71 -7.58 -4.66 -1.44
N ARG A 72 -7.42 -3.98 -2.57
CA ARG A 72 -6.61 -4.43 -3.69
C ARG A 72 -6.03 -3.23 -4.43
N PRO A 73 -4.72 -3.00 -4.34
CA PRO A 73 -4.08 -1.95 -5.11
C PRO A 73 -4.09 -2.29 -6.61
N ILE A 74 -4.89 -1.56 -7.38
CA ILE A 74 -4.96 -1.63 -8.85
C ILE A 74 -4.89 -0.21 -9.43
N PRO A 75 -4.45 -0.04 -10.69
CA PRO A 75 -4.52 1.26 -11.34
C PRO A 75 -5.97 1.72 -11.49
N ILE A 76 -6.24 2.97 -11.13
CA ILE A 76 -7.55 3.59 -11.25
C ILE A 76 -7.45 4.84 -12.13
N VAL A 77 -8.37 4.97 -13.08
CA VAL A 77 -8.59 6.15 -13.91
C VAL A 77 -9.92 6.79 -13.49
N MET A 78 -9.87 8.03 -13.02
CA MET A 78 -11.10 8.78 -12.74
C MET A 78 -11.65 9.41 -14.01
N VAL A 79 -12.93 9.24 -14.24
CA VAL A 79 -13.66 9.95 -15.27
C VAL A 79 -14.33 11.16 -14.62
N THR A 80 -14.14 12.36 -15.15
CA THR A 80 -14.58 13.59 -14.48
C THR A 80 -15.10 14.63 -15.48
N ALA A 81 -16.03 15.48 -15.06
CA ALA A 81 -16.46 16.62 -15.84
C ALA A 81 -15.40 17.74 -15.80
N TYR A 82 -15.38 18.55 -16.86
CA TYR A 82 -14.48 19.70 -16.97
C TYR A 82 -14.69 20.72 -15.84
N GLY A 83 -13.61 21.16 -15.18
CA GLY A 83 -13.63 22.24 -14.17
C GLY A 83 -13.52 21.81 -12.70
N GLU A 84 -13.45 20.54 -12.38
CA GLU A 84 -13.47 20.01 -11.00
C GLU A 84 -12.06 19.85 -10.38
N ARG A 85 -11.25 20.94 -10.39
CA ARG A 85 -9.88 20.92 -9.85
C ARG A 85 -9.77 20.44 -8.39
N GLU A 86 -10.78 20.74 -7.59
CA GLU A 86 -10.83 20.34 -6.18
C GLU A 86 -10.97 18.80 -6.03
N LEU A 87 -11.73 18.18 -6.92
CA LEU A 87 -11.89 16.72 -6.94
C LEU A 87 -10.62 16.00 -7.42
N VAL A 88 -9.85 16.64 -8.31
CA VAL A 88 -8.54 16.10 -8.75
C VAL A 88 -7.59 15.97 -7.56
N SER A 89 -7.52 16.99 -6.70
CA SER A 89 -6.66 16.92 -5.50
C SER A 89 -7.08 15.79 -4.56
N ARG A 90 -8.39 15.64 -4.31
CA ARG A 90 -8.93 14.56 -3.47
C ARG A 90 -8.65 13.17 -4.06
N ALA A 91 -8.73 13.03 -5.39
CA ALA A 91 -8.45 11.77 -6.07
C ALA A 91 -6.95 11.42 -6.02
N VAL A 92 -6.04 12.40 -6.15
CA VAL A 92 -4.61 12.19 -5.95
C VAL A 92 -4.30 11.73 -4.52
N GLU A 93 -4.93 12.35 -3.50
CA GLU A 93 -4.81 11.95 -2.10
C GLU A 93 -5.34 10.52 -1.86
N ALA A 94 -6.35 10.11 -2.63
CA ALA A 94 -6.88 8.74 -2.62
C ALA A 94 -5.99 7.72 -3.34
N GLY A 95 -4.90 8.14 -4.00
CA GLY A 95 -3.97 7.25 -4.71
C GLY A 95 -4.35 6.97 -6.17
N VAL A 96 -5.16 7.84 -6.78
CA VAL A 96 -5.54 7.75 -8.19
C VAL A 96 -4.48 8.40 -9.07
N PHE A 97 -4.08 7.75 -10.15
CA PHE A 97 -2.98 8.20 -11.01
C PHE A 97 -3.39 8.59 -12.43
N GLY A 98 -4.65 8.36 -12.83
CA GLY A 98 -5.15 8.69 -14.17
C GLY A 98 -6.45 9.46 -14.12
N TYR A 99 -6.62 10.37 -15.11
CA TYR A 99 -7.84 11.14 -15.29
C TYR A 99 -8.25 11.15 -16.74
N LEU A 100 -9.57 11.06 -16.96
CA LEU A 100 -10.20 11.20 -18.25
C LEU A 100 -11.29 12.28 -18.13
N VAL A 101 -11.18 13.35 -18.90
CA VAL A 101 -12.12 14.49 -18.79
C VAL A 101 -13.22 14.35 -19.84
N LYS A 102 -14.48 14.41 -19.38
CA LYS A 102 -15.67 14.41 -20.27
C LYS A 102 -15.81 15.76 -21.00
N PRO A 103 -16.12 15.80 -22.32
CA PRO A 103 -16.23 14.66 -23.23
C PRO A 103 -14.85 14.15 -23.68
N PHE A 104 -14.67 12.84 -23.71
CA PHE A 104 -13.42 12.18 -24.09
C PHE A 104 -13.59 11.40 -25.42
N ARG A 105 -12.47 11.05 -26.03
CA ARG A 105 -12.39 10.24 -27.24
C ARG A 105 -11.59 8.97 -26.96
N GLU A 106 -11.70 7.98 -27.83
CA GLU A 106 -10.88 6.76 -27.77
C GLU A 106 -9.38 7.08 -27.69
N THR A 107 -8.92 8.11 -28.41
CA THR A 107 -7.53 8.59 -28.38
C THR A 107 -7.05 9.09 -27.02
N ASP A 108 -7.96 9.47 -26.13
CA ASP A 108 -7.66 9.99 -24.79
C ASP A 108 -7.64 8.84 -23.77
N LEU A 109 -8.43 7.80 -24.02
CA LEU A 109 -8.64 6.67 -23.12
C LEU A 109 -7.39 5.81 -22.93
N LEU A 110 -6.76 5.38 -24.03
CA LEU A 110 -5.57 4.52 -24.00
C LEU A 110 -4.39 5.17 -23.28
N PRO A 111 -4.03 6.44 -23.53
CA PRO A 111 -2.97 7.12 -22.78
C PRO A 111 -3.29 7.27 -21.30
N ALA A 112 -4.55 7.50 -20.93
CA ALA A 112 -4.96 7.62 -19.54
C ALA A 112 -4.77 6.30 -18.78
N ILE A 113 -5.20 5.18 -19.37
CA ILE A 113 -5.01 3.84 -18.80
C ILE A 113 -3.52 3.50 -18.72
N ALA A 114 -2.77 3.70 -19.79
CA ALA A 114 -1.34 3.42 -19.82
C ALA A 114 -0.57 4.22 -18.75
N THR A 115 -0.91 5.51 -18.58
CA THR A 115 -0.31 6.38 -17.57
C THR A 115 -0.65 5.90 -16.15
N ALA A 116 -1.92 5.56 -15.90
CA ALA A 116 -2.34 5.07 -14.60
C ALA A 116 -1.65 3.74 -14.24
N THR A 117 -1.53 2.83 -15.20
CA THR A 117 -0.85 1.54 -15.03
C THR A 117 0.64 1.74 -14.73
N ALA A 118 1.34 2.54 -15.53
CA ALA A 118 2.77 2.79 -15.32
C ALA A 118 3.06 3.46 -13.97
N ARG A 119 2.25 4.43 -13.56
CA ARG A 119 2.37 5.07 -12.24
C ARG A 119 2.09 4.14 -11.08
N HIS A 120 1.13 3.25 -11.26
CA HIS A 120 0.82 2.23 -10.25
C HIS A 120 1.98 1.25 -10.07
N GLU A 121 2.55 0.74 -11.17
CA GLU A 121 3.71 -0.14 -11.16
C GLU A 121 4.93 0.52 -10.49
N GLU A 122 5.20 1.80 -10.83
CA GLU A 122 6.27 2.58 -10.21
C GLU A 122 6.08 2.69 -8.68
N LEU A 123 4.84 2.98 -8.24
CA LEU A 123 4.53 3.06 -6.81
C LEU A 123 4.73 1.73 -6.09
N LEU A 124 4.29 0.62 -6.69
CA LEU A 124 4.48 -0.72 -6.12
C LEU A 124 5.97 -1.04 -5.98
N ALA A 125 6.78 -0.79 -7.00
CA ALA A 125 8.22 -1.01 -6.96
C ALA A 125 8.89 -0.18 -5.86
N LEU A 126 8.51 1.10 -5.72
CA LEU A 126 9.03 1.97 -4.64
C LEU A 126 8.63 1.49 -3.24
N ARG A 127 7.41 0.97 -3.08
CA ARG A 127 6.97 0.39 -1.80
C ARG A 127 7.75 -0.87 -1.45
N GLU A 128 7.94 -1.78 -2.40
CA GLU A 128 8.74 -3.00 -2.20
C GLU A 128 10.19 -2.67 -1.81
N GLU A 129 10.80 -1.67 -2.46
CA GLU A 129 12.14 -1.21 -2.10
C GLU A 129 12.19 -0.62 -0.68
N ALA A 130 11.22 0.24 -0.33
CA ALA A 130 11.12 0.83 1.00
C ALA A 130 10.94 -0.23 2.09
N ASP A 131 10.08 -1.22 1.86
CA ASP A 131 9.84 -2.33 2.79
C ASP A 131 11.11 -3.19 2.96
N SER A 132 11.80 -3.48 1.87
CA SER A 132 13.08 -4.21 1.88
C SER A 132 14.15 -3.48 2.70
N LEU A 133 14.29 -2.16 2.50
CA LEU A 133 15.23 -1.32 3.25
C LEU A 133 14.87 -1.25 4.74
N ALA A 134 13.58 -1.12 5.05
CA ALA A 134 13.09 -1.10 6.43
C ALA A 134 13.37 -2.45 7.13
N GLU A 135 13.17 -3.54 6.42
CA GLU A 135 13.45 -4.90 6.92
C GLU A 135 14.95 -5.14 7.17
N ALA A 136 15.80 -4.70 6.25
CA ALA A 136 17.26 -4.77 6.40
C ALA A 136 17.75 -3.95 7.58
N LEU A 137 17.21 -2.74 7.78
CA LEU A 137 17.53 -1.89 8.92
C LEU A 137 17.08 -2.51 10.25
N ALA A 138 15.87 -3.07 10.30
CA ALA A 138 15.37 -3.77 11.48
C ALA A 138 16.23 -4.99 11.83
N ALA A 139 16.62 -5.77 10.83
CA ALA A 139 17.52 -6.90 11.01
C ALA A 139 18.88 -6.48 11.59
N ARG A 140 19.47 -5.41 11.03
CA ARG A 140 20.75 -4.86 11.53
C ARG A 140 20.63 -4.41 12.98
N LYS A 141 19.59 -3.66 13.33
CA LYS A 141 19.34 -3.21 14.71
C LYS A 141 19.18 -4.38 15.69
N ALA A 142 18.44 -5.43 15.30
CA ALA A 142 18.27 -6.61 16.13
C ALA A 142 19.59 -7.35 16.37
N ILE A 143 20.40 -7.53 15.32
CA ILE A 143 21.72 -8.17 15.40
C ILE A 143 22.67 -7.37 16.29
N GLU A 144 22.77 -6.05 16.11
CA GLU A 144 23.62 -5.19 16.94
C GLU A 144 23.22 -5.25 18.42
N ARG A 145 21.90 -5.22 18.69
CA ARG A 145 21.38 -5.32 20.06
C ARG A 145 21.69 -6.68 20.68
N ALA A 146 21.54 -7.77 19.92
CA ALA A 146 21.88 -9.11 20.36
C ALA A 146 23.38 -9.28 20.62
N LYS A 147 24.24 -8.73 19.76
CA LYS A 147 25.71 -8.68 19.98
C LYS A 147 26.02 -7.98 21.30
N GLY A 148 25.47 -6.78 21.51
CA GLY A 148 25.67 -6.02 22.74
C GLY A 148 25.30 -6.81 24.00
N ILE A 149 24.19 -7.54 23.99
CA ILE A 149 23.77 -8.39 25.12
C ILE A 149 24.79 -9.53 25.37
N LEU A 150 25.26 -10.21 24.32
CA LEU A 150 26.23 -11.27 24.44
C LEU A 150 27.57 -10.74 24.96
N MET A 151 28.05 -9.64 24.45
CA MET A 151 29.28 -8.96 24.93
C MET A 151 29.17 -8.60 26.39
N GLN A 152 28.03 -8.04 26.82
CA GLN A 152 27.86 -7.62 28.21
C GLN A 152 27.67 -8.78 29.19
N ARG A 153 26.94 -9.82 28.82
CA ARG A 153 26.63 -10.95 29.72
C ARG A 153 27.69 -12.04 29.76
N GLU A 154 28.30 -12.30 28.60
CA GLU A 154 29.25 -13.42 28.47
C GLU A 154 30.72 -12.96 28.35
N GLY A 155 30.96 -11.62 28.31
CA GLY A 155 32.32 -11.06 28.18
C GLY A 155 32.96 -11.29 26.80
N LEU A 156 32.15 -11.57 25.77
CA LEU A 156 32.63 -11.83 24.41
C LEU A 156 33.08 -10.58 23.72
N THR A 157 34.03 -10.70 22.81
CA THR A 157 34.35 -9.70 21.83
C THR A 157 33.21 -9.57 20.79
N GLU A 158 33.21 -8.51 20.01
CA GLU A 158 32.18 -8.30 18.97
C GLU A 158 32.18 -9.44 17.94
N ASP A 159 33.36 -9.88 17.51
CA ASP A 159 33.50 -10.96 16.54
C ASP A 159 33.02 -12.30 17.10
N GLU A 160 33.30 -12.60 18.36
CA GLU A 160 32.85 -13.80 19.05
C GLU A 160 31.33 -13.82 19.23
N ALA A 161 30.73 -12.65 19.60
CA ALA A 161 29.30 -12.49 19.73
C ALA A 161 28.60 -12.72 18.39
N PHE A 162 29.12 -12.15 17.31
CA PHE A 162 28.59 -12.36 15.96
C PHE A 162 28.73 -13.81 15.48
N ALA A 163 29.89 -14.42 15.72
CA ALA A 163 30.12 -15.85 15.40
C ALA A 163 29.12 -16.77 16.14
N ARG A 164 28.82 -16.46 17.41
CA ARG A 164 27.84 -17.19 18.20
C ARG A 164 26.42 -17.07 17.65
N LEU A 165 25.98 -15.86 17.24
CA LEU A 165 24.69 -15.64 16.58
C LEU A 165 24.63 -16.42 15.26
N ARG A 166 25.68 -16.37 14.43
CA ARG A 166 25.74 -17.13 13.17
C ARG A 166 25.64 -18.62 13.40
N LYS A 167 26.36 -19.16 14.38
CA LYS A 167 26.30 -20.59 14.73
C LYS A 167 24.89 -20.99 15.16
N ALA A 168 24.24 -20.19 16.00
CA ALA A 168 22.85 -20.41 16.41
C ALA A 168 21.88 -20.39 15.23
N SER A 169 22.04 -19.45 14.29
CA SER A 169 21.26 -19.38 13.06
C SER A 169 21.43 -20.64 12.20
N GLN A 170 22.65 -21.11 12.01
CA GLN A 170 22.96 -22.33 11.25
C GLN A 170 22.34 -23.59 11.88
N ILE A 171 22.49 -23.74 13.20
CA ILE A 171 21.96 -24.91 13.93
C ILE A 171 20.43 -24.93 13.91
N SER A 172 19.81 -23.78 14.15
CA SER A 172 18.34 -23.65 14.17
C SER A 172 17.69 -23.59 12.77
N ARG A 173 18.50 -23.42 11.73
CA ARG A 173 18.04 -23.14 10.35
C ARG A 173 17.09 -21.97 10.25
N ARG A 174 17.24 -20.98 11.12
CA ARG A 174 16.43 -19.74 11.12
C ARG A 174 17.27 -18.56 10.66
N PRO A 175 16.66 -17.56 10.01
CA PRO A 175 17.33 -16.30 9.66
C PRO A 175 18.02 -15.67 10.88
N LEU A 176 19.19 -15.06 10.65
CA LEU A 176 19.98 -14.44 11.72
C LEU A 176 19.19 -13.37 12.49
N LYS A 177 18.33 -12.60 11.79
CA LYS A 177 17.38 -11.65 12.38
C LYS A 177 16.51 -12.30 13.45
N VAL A 178 15.87 -13.43 13.12
CA VAL A 178 14.94 -14.13 14.01
C VAL A 178 15.66 -14.66 15.26
N VAL A 179 16.88 -15.15 15.10
CA VAL A 179 17.73 -15.60 16.23
C VAL A 179 18.11 -14.42 17.12
N ALA A 180 18.49 -13.29 16.51
CA ALA A 180 18.84 -12.09 17.25
C ALA A 180 17.64 -11.52 18.02
N GLU A 181 16.47 -11.44 17.40
CA GLU A 181 15.22 -11.00 18.03
C GLU A 181 14.83 -11.91 19.21
N ALA A 182 14.91 -13.22 19.04
CA ALA A 182 14.63 -14.17 20.11
C ALA A 182 15.60 -14.01 21.30
N LEU A 183 16.89 -13.77 21.02
CA LEU A 183 17.88 -13.51 22.06
C LEU A 183 17.60 -12.20 22.79
N VAL A 184 17.28 -11.14 22.06
CA VAL A 184 16.91 -9.85 22.64
C VAL A 184 15.65 -9.98 23.52
N ALA A 185 14.65 -10.72 23.06
CA ALA A 185 13.42 -10.95 23.84
C ALA A 185 13.65 -11.77 25.10
N THR A 186 14.59 -12.70 25.07
CA THR A 186 14.86 -13.61 26.22
C THR A 186 15.83 -13.02 27.23
N LEU A 187 16.83 -12.28 26.76
CA LEU A 187 17.96 -11.81 27.55
C LEU A 187 18.08 -10.29 27.62
N GLY A 188 17.27 -9.55 26.87
CA GLY A 188 17.24 -8.09 26.93
C GLY A 188 16.74 -7.61 28.29
N PRO A 189 17.09 -6.39 28.72
CA PRO A 189 16.46 -5.78 29.89
C PRO A 189 14.96 -5.66 29.60
N ASP A 190 14.12 -6.04 30.56
CA ASP A 190 12.68 -5.79 30.50
C ASP A 190 12.45 -4.31 30.26
N ASP A 191 11.79 -3.95 29.15
CA ASP A 191 11.42 -2.57 28.79
C ASP A 191 10.20 -2.10 29.63
N THR A 192 10.01 -2.70 30.80
CA THR A 192 9.00 -2.34 31.80
C THR A 192 9.64 -1.57 32.94
N GLY A 193 9.95 -0.27 32.73
CA GLY A 193 10.43 0.49 33.87
C GLY A 193 10.96 1.88 33.64
N TYR A 194 10.39 2.70 32.78
CA TYR A 194 10.50 4.14 33.00
C TYR A 194 9.16 4.71 33.47
N VAL A 195 8.76 4.31 34.68
CA VAL A 195 7.80 5.09 35.46
C VAL A 195 8.62 6.18 36.17
N ALA A 196 8.52 7.39 35.62
CA ALA A 196 9.06 8.58 36.25
C ALA A 196 8.48 8.69 37.67
N SER A 197 9.29 8.38 38.67
CA SER A 197 9.00 8.72 40.08
C SER A 197 9.16 10.22 40.27
N SER A 198 8.11 10.98 39.99
CA SER A 198 7.95 12.33 40.52
C SER A 198 7.65 12.23 42.02
N ARG A 199 8.69 12.10 42.82
CA ARG A 199 8.55 12.32 44.26
C ARG A 199 8.45 13.82 44.52
N SER A 200 7.25 14.21 44.85
CA SER A 200 6.96 15.42 45.57
C SER A 200 7.92 15.58 46.76
N SER A 201 8.66 16.65 46.83
CA SER A 201 9.17 17.15 48.10
C SER A 201 8.37 18.38 48.52
N SER A 202 7.35 18.11 49.30
CA SER A 202 6.79 19.07 50.25
C SER A 202 7.82 19.31 51.32
N ARG A 203 8.23 20.56 51.54
CA ARG A 203 8.68 21.12 52.82
C ARG A 203 8.42 22.62 52.79
N ARG A 204 7.39 22.98 53.55
CA ARG A 204 7.37 23.83 54.75
C ARG A 204 8.37 25.00 54.79
N ARG A 205 7.94 26.20 54.64
CA ARG A 205 7.80 27.26 55.61
C ARG A 205 7.04 28.42 54.98
#